data_0891cb8a624a1cd6ee42f4ca63817c84
#
_entry.id   0891cb8a624a1cd6ee42f4ca63817c84
#
_cell.length_a   1.000
_cell.length_b   1.000
_cell.length_c   1.000
_cell.angle_alpha   90.00
_cell.angle_beta   90.00
_cell.angle_gamma   90.00
#
_symmetry.space_group_name_H-M   'P 1'
#
loop_
_entity.id
_entity.type
_entity.pdbx_description
1 polymer ?
#
loop_
_entity_poly.entity_id
_entity_poly.type
_entity_poly.pdbx_seq_one_letter_code
_entity_poly.pdbx_strand_id
1 'polypeptide(L)'
;MSRYVPLGFVILVWLVNTCQAGELQFNMHRIGNFRSEVCGVADFNGDGKIDVVAGPYIYLAPDWNAHKIRDIKGEVDENGKGYMWNFADLPLDVDGDNQVDVISCDWFEKCLDWHKNVGFGGELWPRTVIDVSFNHETAQLADIDGDGQKREILPEVVETYWFEITKDEQGNIRFEKHIISQKKMNFGGGVGDINADGRPDVIRPDAWFEAPADPRKGQWIEHPIALGGPEEGQSEHTAQILVHDVNSDGLNDLIASSAHRYGIYWYEQVRDGGEIRFRRHLIDNTWSQAHSLTLADLDGDGDLDLVTGKRFMAHNGTDPGEFDPLGVYWYEFEGKPQPTWIKHVIVFDKGIGAGLNIPVVDLDGDGDLDIVVTGKWGGPVWFENKLK
;
A
#
# COMPACT_ATOMS: atom_id res chain seq x y z
N MET A 1 -46.78 -67.57 -3.22
CA MET A 1 -45.44 -67.42 -2.59
C MET A 1 -44.78 -66.23 -3.28
N SER A 2 -44.89 -65.05 -2.69
CA SER A 2 -44.26 -63.83 -3.19
C SER A 2 -43.01 -63.56 -2.40
N ARG A 3 -41.86 -63.45 -3.09
CA ARG A 3 -40.57 -63.15 -2.48
C ARG A 3 -40.33 -61.64 -2.48
N TYR A 4 -40.30 -61.02 -1.33
CA TYR A 4 -39.84 -59.64 -1.15
C TYR A 4 -38.29 -59.59 -1.17
N VAL A 5 -37.74 -58.72 -2.02
CA VAL A 5 -36.35 -58.35 -2.03
C VAL A 5 -36.22 -56.99 -1.34
N PRO A 6 -35.44 -56.80 -0.30
CA PRO A 6 -35.26 -55.49 0.32
C PRO A 6 -34.26 -54.65 -0.51
N LEU A 7 -34.68 -53.45 -0.92
CA LEU A 7 -33.79 -52.45 -1.45
C LEU A 7 -32.94 -51.86 -0.31
N GLY A 8 -31.64 -52.12 -0.34
CA GLY A 8 -30.69 -51.47 0.55
C GLY A 8 -30.41 -50.02 0.07
N PHE A 9 -30.73 -49.05 0.90
CA PHE A 9 -30.28 -47.67 0.70
C PHE A 9 -28.81 -47.54 1.12
N VAL A 10 -27.93 -47.25 0.17
CA VAL A 10 -26.54 -46.84 0.47
C VAL A 10 -26.58 -45.33 0.69
N ILE A 11 -26.41 -44.92 1.94
CA ILE A 11 -26.19 -43.48 2.29
C ILE A 11 -24.69 -43.20 2.04
N LEU A 12 -24.41 -42.48 0.97
CA LEU A 12 -23.08 -41.90 0.75
C LEU A 12 -22.93 -40.68 1.69
N VAL A 13 -22.20 -40.85 2.76
CA VAL A 13 -21.78 -39.73 3.62
C VAL A 13 -20.59 -39.04 2.94
N TRP A 14 -20.81 -37.88 2.35
CA TRP A 14 -19.73 -37.00 1.95
C TRP A 14 -19.13 -36.44 3.24
N LEU A 15 -17.92 -36.89 3.60
CA LEU A 15 -17.09 -36.15 4.56
C LEU A 15 -16.57 -34.90 3.83
N VAL A 16 -17.23 -33.79 4.08
CA VAL A 16 -16.63 -32.50 3.80
C VAL A 16 -15.53 -32.34 4.83
N ASN A 17 -14.28 -32.56 4.42
CA ASN A 17 -13.14 -32.08 5.18
C ASN A 17 -13.19 -30.54 5.10
N THR A 18 -13.77 -29.91 6.09
CA THR A 18 -13.46 -28.50 6.38
C THR A 18 -12.01 -28.51 6.87
N CYS A 19 -11.10 -28.11 5.99
CA CYS A 19 -9.79 -27.67 6.42
C CYS A 19 -10.08 -26.44 7.29
N GLN A 20 -10.01 -26.58 8.61
CA GLN A 20 -9.90 -25.43 9.49
C GLN A 20 -8.50 -24.88 9.17
N ALA A 21 -8.44 -23.76 8.45
CA ALA A 21 -7.21 -23.01 8.32
C ALA A 21 -6.73 -22.75 9.75
N GLY A 22 -5.52 -23.19 10.06
CA GLY A 22 -4.90 -22.91 11.35
C GLY A 22 -4.75 -21.39 11.45
N GLU A 23 -4.97 -20.84 12.64
CA GLU A 23 -4.70 -19.40 12.89
C GLU A 23 -3.26 -19.11 12.44
N LEU A 24 -3.08 -18.16 11.50
CA LEU A 24 -1.76 -17.77 11.01
C LEU A 24 -0.87 -17.34 12.18
N GLN A 25 0.35 -17.81 12.18
CA GLN A 25 1.33 -17.49 13.20
C GLN A 25 2.47 -16.69 12.57
N PHE A 26 2.89 -15.63 13.25
CA PHE A 26 3.97 -14.79 12.81
C PHE A 26 5.12 -14.79 13.81
N ASN A 27 6.35 -14.96 13.30
CA ASN A 27 7.57 -14.69 14.05
C ASN A 27 8.05 -13.28 13.77
N MET A 28 8.28 -12.49 14.80
CA MET A 28 8.75 -11.12 14.66
C MET A 28 10.28 -11.07 14.63
N HIS A 29 10.83 -10.45 13.60
CA HIS A 29 12.26 -10.20 13.43
C HIS A 29 12.55 -8.71 13.30
N ARG A 30 13.53 -8.23 14.04
CA ARG A 30 13.96 -6.84 13.96
C ARG A 30 15.13 -6.73 12.97
N ILE A 31 14.95 -5.91 11.95
CA ILE A 31 15.94 -5.61 10.92
C ILE A 31 16.78 -4.39 11.34
N GLY A 32 16.13 -3.34 11.84
CA GLY A 32 16.79 -2.08 12.19
C GLY A 32 16.09 -1.32 13.30
N ASN A 33 16.57 -0.10 13.56
CA ASN A 33 16.03 0.79 14.61
C ASN A 33 15.86 2.24 14.13
N PHE A 34 15.95 2.51 12.84
CA PHE A 34 15.76 3.85 12.32
C PHE A 34 14.28 4.25 12.37
N ARG A 35 14.01 5.52 12.66
CA ARG A 35 12.63 6.03 12.87
C ARG A 35 12.00 6.54 11.56
N SER A 36 12.17 5.81 10.45
CA SER A 36 11.47 6.09 9.20
C SER A 36 10.01 5.65 9.27
N GLU A 37 9.13 6.35 8.58
CA GLU A 37 7.72 5.99 8.45
C GLU A 37 7.42 5.21 7.16
N VAL A 38 8.45 4.98 6.33
CA VAL A 38 8.33 4.25 5.07
C VAL A 38 9.46 3.25 4.92
N CYS A 39 9.18 2.19 4.16
CA CYS A 39 10.17 1.23 3.71
C CYS A 39 9.83 0.71 2.31
N GLY A 40 10.83 0.25 1.58
CA GLY A 40 10.68 -0.45 0.31
C GLY A 40 11.38 -1.80 0.37
N VAL A 41 10.98 -2.72 -0.48
CA VAL A 41 11.53 -4.08 -0.54
C VAL A 41 11.89 -4.44 -1.98
N ALA A 42 13.11 -4.87 -2.22
CA ALA A 42 13.60 -5.33 -3.52
C ALA A 42 14.97 -6.00 -3.35
N ASP A 43 15.43 -6.72 -4.37
CA ASP A 43 16.82 -7.19 -4.47
C ASP A 43 17.71 -6.04 -4.97
N PHE A 44 18.31 -5.28 -4.05
CA PHE A 44 19.14 -4.11 -4.36
C PHE A 44 20.58 -4.46 -4.77
N ASN A 45 21.07 -5.64 -4.40
CA ASN A 45 22.44 -6.06 -4.65
C ASN A 45 22.57 -7.12 -5.76
N GLY A 46 21.46 -7.62 -6.30
CA GLY A 46 21.41 -8.61 -7.37
C GLY A 46 21.78 -10.04 -6.93
N ASP A 47 21.61 -10.37 -5.62
CA ASP A 47 21.93 -11.70 -5.10
C ASP A 47 20.74 -12.67 -5.08
N GLY A 48 19.56 -12.23 -5.51
CA GLY A 48 18.33 -12.98 -5.59
C GLY A 48 17.54 -13.04 -4.28
N LYS A 49 17.91 -12.25 -3.26
CA LYS A 49 17.18 -12.12 -2.01
C LYS A 49 16.56 -10.74 -1.90
N ILE A 50 15.46 -10.65 -1.20
CA ILE A 50 14.77 -9.37 -1.01
C ILE A 50 15.39 -8.63 0.17
N ASP A 51 15.90 -7.43 -0.11
CA ASP A 51 16.45 -6.49 0.85
C ASP A 51 15.40 -5.46 1.27
N VAL A 52 15.68 -4.67 2.32
CA VAL A 52 14.78 -3.63 2.81
C VAL A 52 15.47 -2.27 2.79
N VAL A 53 14.89 -1.27 2.11
CA VAL A 53 15.25 0.13 2.27
C VAL A 53 14.34 0.78 3.30
N ALA A 54 14.94 1.52 4.27
CA ALA A 54 14.20 2.35 5.22
C ALA A 54 15.07 3.52 5.67
N GLY A 55 14.58 4.74 5.47
CA GLY A 55 15.35 5.94 5.77
C GLY A 55 16.67 6.00 5.00
N PRO A 56 17.80 6.25 5.68
CA PRO A 56 19.10 6.38 5.00
C PRO A 56 19.76 5.05 4.62
N TYR A 57 19.17 3.90 4.97
CA TYR A 57 19.82 2.60 4.87
C TYR A 57 19.09 1.63 3.95
N ILE A 58 19.88 0.79 3.26
CA ILE A 58 19.45 -0.51 2.78
C ILE A 58 20.01 -1.57 3.72
N TYR A 59 19.14 -2.49 4.12
CA TYR A 59 19.47 -3.65 4.95
C TYR A 59 19.51 -4.88 4.06
N LEU A 60 20.71 -5.43 3.84
CA LEU A 60 20.91 -6.56 2.93
C LEU A 60 20.59 -7.89 3.61
N ALA A 61 19.72 -8.67 2.97
CA ALA A 61 19.38 -10.01 3.41
C ALA A 61 20.57 -10.99 3.20
N PRO A 62 20.67 -12.09 3.98
CA PRO A 62 19.82 -12.47 5.10
C PRO A 62 20.29 -11.89 6.45
N ASP A 63 21.48 -11.27 6.47
CA ASP A 63 22.16 -10.83 7.70
C ASP A 63 21.70 -9.43 8.15
N TRP A 64 20.94 -8.75 7.32
CA TRP A 64 20.41 -7.40 7.55
C TRP A 64 21.48 -6.35 7.84
N ASN A 65 22.66 -6.49 7.19
CA ASN A 65 23.73 -5.51 7.29
C ASN A 65 23.28 -4.17 6.69
N ALA A 66 23.33 -3.11 7.51
CA ALA A 66 22.88 -1.77 7.10
C ALA A 66 23.96 -1.06 6.26
N HIS A 67 23.60 -0.64 5.06
CA HIS A 67 24.42 0.15 4.16
C HIS A 67 23.79 1.52 3.94
N LYS A 68 24.51 2.57 4.34
CA LYS A 68 24.02 3.93 4.16
C LYS A 68 24.12 4.34 2.69
N ILE A 69 23.00 4.75 2.10
CA ILE A 69 22.90 5.17 0.69
C ILE A 69 22.66 6.67 0.51
N ARG A 70 22.14 7.35 1.53
CA ARG A 70 21.78 8.78 1.47
C ARG A 70 21.76 9.40 2.85
N ASP A 71 21.69 10.75 2.90
CA ASP A 71 21.42 11.50 4.12
C ASP A 71 19.94 11.84 4.18
N ILE A 72 19.34 11.64 5.35
CA ILE A 72 17.96 12.05 5.66
C ILE A 72 18.02 13.13 6.73
N LYS A 73 17.30 14.24 6.50
CA LYS A 73 17.13 15.33 7.47
C LYS A 73 15.99 15.02 8.45
N GLY A 74 15.83 15.92 9.41
CA GLY A 74 14.76 15.82 10.40
C GLY A 74 15.20 15.08 11.66
N GLU A 75 14.30 15.01 12.62
CA GLU A 75 14.52 14.38 13.91
C GLU A 75 13.20 13.86 14.48
N VAL A 76 13.26 12.71 15.10
CA VAL A 76 12.16 12.13 15.89
C VAL A 76 12.69 11.88 17.30
N ASP A 77 12.07 12.53 18.30
CA ASP A 77 12.44 12.38 19.70
C ASP A 77 12.08 11.00 20.28
N GLU A 78 12.41 10.77 21.54
CA GLU A 78 12.16 9.51 22.23
C GLU A 78 10.65 9.21 22.37
N ASN A 79 9.79 10.23 22.34
CA ASN A 79 8.35 10.12 22.46
C ASN A 79 7.66 10.00 21.06
N GLY A 80 8.43 9.96 19.98
CA GLY A 80 7.90 9.87 18.62
C GLY A 80 7.49 11.21 18.00
N LYS A 81 7.79 12.34 18.64
CA LYS A 81 7.53 13.68 18.08
C LYS A 81 8.60 14.09 17.10
N GLY A 82 8.21 14.86 16.11
CA GLY A 82 9.05 15.25 14.99
C GLY A 82 8.88 14.32 13.81
N TYR A 83 9.73 14.48 12.80
CA TYR A 83 9.69 13.71 11.57
C TYR A 83 11.11 13.53 11.01
N MET A 84 11.40 12.33 10.55
CA MET A 84 12.43 12.15 9.53
C MET A 84 11.83 12.58 8.19
N TRP A 85 12.59 13.32 7.39
CA TRP A 85 12.11 13.84 6.11
C TRP A 85 12.21 12.77 5.03
N ASN A 86 11.37 11.75 5.17
CA ASN A 86 11.30 10.58 4.31
C ASN A 86 9.89 10.00 4.38
N PHE A 87 9.12 10.17 3.30
CA PHE A 87 7.70 9.88 3.21
C PHE A 87 7.34 8.88 2.10
N ALA A 88 8.30 8.51 1.25
CA ALA A 88 8.21 7.37 0.34
C ALA A 88 9.59 6.75 0.12
N ASP A 89 9.63 5.44 -0.06
CA ASP A 89 10.77 4.67 -0.53
C ASP A 89 10.27 3.65 -1.55
N LEU A 90 10.37 4.00 -2.84
CA LEU A 90 9.84 3.23 -3.95
C LEU A 90 10.99 2.58 -4.74
N PRO A 91 11.18 1.25 -4.61
CA PRO A 91 12.19 0.54 -5.39
C PRO A 91 11.80 0.46 -6.87
N LEU A 92 12.69 0.85 -7.77
CA LEU A 92 12.50 0.77 -9.21
C LEU A 92 13.85 0.85 -9.92
N ASP A 93 14.08 0.02 -10.93
CA ASP A 93 15.17 0.24 -11.90
C ASP A 93 14.76 1.38 -12.85
N VAL A 94 15.15 2.61 -12.50
CA VAL A 94 14.71 3.83 -13.19
C VAL A 94 15.36 3.96 -14.56
N ASP A 95 16.66 3.66 -14.68
CA ASP A 95 17.41 3.90 -15.93
C ASP A 95 17.61 2.65 -16.79
N GLY A 96 17.17 1.48 -16.31
CA GLY A 96 17.20 0.23 -17.05
C GLY A 96 18.58 -0.43 -17.05
N ASP A 97 19.39 -0.18 -16.02
CA ASP A 97 20.71 -0.79 -15.87
C ASP A 97 20.69 -2.12 -15.09
N ASN A 98 19.53 -2.62 -14.72
CA ASN A 98 19.23 -3.81 -13.91
C ASN A 98 19.71 -3.71 -12.45
N GLN A 99 19.93 -2.52 -11.94
CA GLN A 99 20.11 -2.26 -10.53
C GLN A 99 18.88 -1.50 -10.01
N VAL A 100 18.33 -1.96 -8.90
CA VAL A 100 17.14 -1.32 -8.33
C VAL A 100 17.57 -0.04 -7.62
N ASP A 101 16.99 1.09 -8.04
CA ASP A 101 17.15 2.41 -7.45
C ASP A 101 16.11 2.66 -6.37
N VAL A 102 16.14 3.86 -5.75
CA VAL A 102 15.13 4.32 -4.81
C VAL A 102 14.58 5.68 -5.27
N ILE A 103 13.25 5.75 -5.48
CA ILE A 103 12.53 7.01 -5.57
C ILE A 103 12.01 7.35 -4.17
N SER A 104 12.25 8.56 -3.70
CA SER A 104 11.90 9.01 -2.36
C SER A 104 11.20 10.35 -2.40
N CYS A 105 10.37 10.66 -1.43
CA CYS A 105 9.79 11.98 -1.30
C CYS A 105 9.83 12.48 0.15
N ASP A 106 9.61 13.78 0.33
CA ASP A 106 9.43 14.37 1.64
C ASP A 106 8.47 15.58 1.63
N TRP A 107 7.87 15.80 2.80
CA TRP A 107 6.95 16.88 3.05
C TRP A 107 7.63 18.24 3.20
N PHE A 108 8.79 18.31 3.86
CA PHE A 108 9.37 19.55 4.37
C PHE A 108 10.20 20.29 3.33
N GLU A 109 11.01 19.58 2.54
CA GLU A 109 11.72 20.13 1.38
C GLU A 109 10.83 20.17 0.13
N LYS A 110 9.65 19.56 0.19
CA LYS A 110 8.70 19.46 -0.92
C LYS A 110 9.28 18.76 -2.13
N CYS A 111 10.10 17.75 -1.91
CA CYS A 111 10.80 17.11 -3.01
C CYS A 111 10.35 15.67 -3.24
N LEU A 112 10.42 15.31 -4.51
CA LEU A 112 10.42 13.96 -5.02
C LEU A 112 11.77 13.75 -5.69
N ASP A 113 12.50 12.70 -5.31
CA ASP A 113 13.88 12.47 -5.71
C ASP A 113 14.11 11.05 -6.19
N TRP A 114 15.05 10.88 -7.10
CA TRP A 114 15.62 9.61 -7.51
C TRP A 114 17.04 9.48 -6.93
N HIS A 115 17.32 8.37 -6.25
CA HIS A 115 18.64 7.97 -5.77
C HIS A 115 19.11 6.78 -6.60
N LYS A 116 20.08 7.03 -7.49
CA LYS A 116 20.62 6.01 -8.40
C LYS A 116 21.52 5.04 -7.64
N ASN A 117 21.24 3.74 -7.78
CA ASN A 117 22.08 2.68 -7.25
C ASN A 117 23.47 2.66 -7.93
N VAL A 118 24.51 2.82 -7.15
CA VAL A 118 25.91 2.72 -7.57
C VAL A 118 26.64 1.62 -6.78
N GLY A 119 25.89 0.69 -6.18
CA GLY A 119 26.39 -0.38 -5.35
C GLY A 119 26.66 0.03 -3.90
N PHE A 120 27.34 -0.84 -3.18
CA PHE A 120 27.54 -0.77 -1.73
C PHE A 120 29.01 -0.53 -1.34
N GLY A 121 29.76 0.21 -2.15
CA GLY A 121 31.17 0.57 -1.92
C GLY A 121 31.43 1.59 -0.81
N GLY A 122 30.37 2.08 -0.15
CA GLY A 122 30.44 3.09 0.93
C GLY A 122 30.21 4.52 0.46
N GLU A 123 29.99 4.75 -0.84
CA GLU A 123 29.59 6.05 -1.38
C GLU A 123 28.07 6.23 -1.25
N LEU A 124 27.63 7.48 -1.04
CA LEU A 124 26.21 7.81 -1.09
C LEU A 124 25.73 7.75 -2.55
N TRP A 125 24.52 7.29 -2.73
CA TRP A 125 23.89 7.22 -4.05
C TRP A 125 23.63 8.61 -4.62
N PRO A 126 23.94 8.86 -5.90
CA PRO A 126 23.65 10.13 -6.55
C PRO A 126 22.16 10.46 -6.51
N ARG A 127 21.85 11.70 -6.11
CA ARG A 127 20.48 12.22 -6.01
C ARG A 127 20.14 13.06 -7.22
N THR A 128 18.97 12.81 -7.83
CA THR A 128 18.36 13.64 -8.88
C THR A 128 17.00 14.10 -8.41
N VAL A 129 16.79 15.42 -8.39
CA VAL A 129 15.48 16.00 -8.04
C VAL A 129 14.51 15.85 -9.21
N ILE A 130 13.33 15.27 -8.94
CA ILE A 130 12.24 15.06 -9.91
C ILE A 130 11.26 16.24 -9.84
N ASP A 131 10.78 16.57 -8.65
CA ASP A 131 9.80 17.64 -8.43
C ASP A 131 10.03 18.36 -7.09
N VAL A 132 9.63 19.64 -7.04
CA VAL A 132 9.65 20.47 -5.82
C VAL A 132 8.37 21.33 -5.72
N SER A 133 7.30 20.93 -6.40
CA SER A 133 6.10 21.79 -6.55
C SER A 133 5.29 21.87 -5.25
N PHE A 134 5.14 20.77 -4.52
CA PHE A 134 4.26 20.66 -3.37
C PHE A 134 4.86 19.83 -2.23
N ASN A 135 4.23 19.91 -1.05
CA ASN A 135 4.50 18.96 0.03
C ASN A 135 3.99 17.58 -0.40
N HIS A 136 4.83 16.55 -0.31
CA HIS A 136 4.50 15.17 -0.62
C HIS A 136 4.18 14.42 0.66
N GLU A 137 2.93 13.95 0.81
CA GLU A 137 2.55 13.07 1.93
C GLU A 137 3.12 11.67 1.73
N THR A 138 3.04 11.17 0.50
CA THR A 138 3.68 9.94 0.04
C THR A 138 3.70 9.92 -1.49
N ALA A 139 4.09 8.81 -2.08
CA ALA A 139 4.00 8.53 -3.50
C ALA A 139 3.85 7.02 -3.71
N GLN A 140 3.36 6.62 -4.88
CA GLN A 140 3.26 5.22 -5.26
C GLN A 140 3.68 5.00 -6.72
N LEU A 141 4.12 3.78 -7.03
CA LEU A 141 4.29 3.31 -8.40
C LEU A 141 2.99 2.67 -8.88
N ALA A 142 2.56 3.04 -10.07
CA ALA A 142 1.35 2.51 -10.67
C ALA A 142 1.53 2.34 -12.19
N ASP A 143 0.64 1.56 -12.81
CA ASP A 143 0.45 1.51 -14.24
C ASP A 143 -0.65 2.52 -14.60
N ILE A 144 -0.28 3.73 -15.02
CA ILE A 144 -1.24 4.80 -15.35
C ILE A 144 -1.44 4.90 -16.85
N ASP A 145 -0.44 4.51 -17.62
CA ASP A 145 -0.51 4.57 -19.08
C ASP A 145 -1.09 3.30 -19.73
N GLY A 146 -1.32 2.25 -18.93
CA GLY A 146 -1.96 1.01 -19.34
C GLY A 146 -1.02 0.07 -20.13
N ASP A 147 0.30 0.18 -19.96
CA ASP A 147 1.29 -0.69 -20.61
C ASP A 147 1.53 -2.01 -19.86
N GLY A 148 0.95 -2.18 -18.67
CA GLY A 148 1.06 -3.34 -17.81
C GLY A 148 2.26 -3.30 -16.86
N GLN A 149 3.02 -2.20 -16.81
CA GLN A 149 4.15 -2.02 -15.91
C GLN A 149 3.86 -0.92 -14.90
N LYS A 150 4.13 -1.18 -13.62
CA LYS A 150 3.99 -0.15 -12.56
C LYS A 150 5.26 0.69 -12.49
N ARG A 151 5.41 1.61 -13.43
CA ARG A 151 6.60 2.48 -13.53
C ARG A 151 6.29 3.96 -13.43
N GLU A 152 5.03 4.36 -13.55
CA GLU A 152 4.62 5.75 -13.37
C GLU A 152 4.58 6.08 -11.88
N ILE A 153 4.99 7.31 -11.56
CA ILE A 153 5.00 7.80 -10.19
C ILE A 153 3.75 8.66 -9.99
N LEU A 154 2.87 8.25 -9.09
CA LEU A 154 1.75 9.04 -8.62
C LEU A 154 2.11 9.64 -7.25
N PRO A 155 2.50 10.93 -7.15
CA PRO A 155 2.73 11.57 -5.88
C PRO A 155 1.41 11.96 -5.20
N GLU A 156 1.33 11.77 -3.90
CA GLU A 156 0.19 12.18 -3.10
C GLU A 156 0.41 13.62 -2.57
N VAL A 157 -0.05 14.56 -3.37
CA VAL A 157 0.03 16.00 -3.13
C VAL A 157 -1.34 16.64 -3.28
N VAL A 158 -1.47 17.96 -3.06
CA VAL A 158 -2.76 18.67 -3.15
C VAL A 158 -3.34 18.73 -4.56
N GLU A 159 -2.54 18.69 -5.61
CA GLU A 159 -2.99 18.58 -7.01
C GLU A 159 -2.89 17.13 -7.48
N THR A 160 -3.44 16.81 -8.64
CA THR A 160 -3.37 15.46 -9.21
C THR A 160 -2.57 15.48 -10.50
N TYR A 161 -1.45 14.80 -10.51
CA TYR A 161 -0.56 14.62 -11.66
C TYR A 161 0.30 13.36 -11.46
N TRP A 162 0.96 12.92 -12.50
CA TRP A 162 1.85 11.77 -12.46
C TRP A 162 3.12 12.04 -13.28
N PHE A 163 4.13 11.23 -13.06
CA PHE A 163 5.37 11.30 -13.83
C PHE A 163 5.58 10.03 -14.63
N GLU A 164 5.86 10.21 -15.91
CA GLU A 164 6.37 9.20 -16.81
C GLU A 164 7.89 9.25 -16.82
N ILE A 165 8.55 8.08 -16.78
CA ILE A 165 9.99 7.96 -16.90
C ILE A 165 10.35 7.74 -18.36
N THR A 166 11.02 8.72 -18.96
CA THR A 166 11.42 8.70 -20.38
C THR A 166 12.92 8.86 -20.56
N LYS A 167 13.40 8.75 -21.79
CA LYS A 167 14.81 9.04 -22.15
C LYS A 167 14.86 10.11 -23.23
N ASP A 168 15.75 11.09 -23.06
CA ASP A 168 16.00 12.07 -24.12
C ASP A 168 16.81 11.44 -25.28
N GLU A 169 17.04 12.23 -26.35
CA GLU A 169 17.77 11.79 -27.54
C GLU A 169 19.22 11.32 -27.24
N GLN A 170 19.78 11.75 -26.11
CA GLN A 170 21.11 11.37 -25.64
C GLN A 170 21.07 10.16 -24.69
N GLY A 171 19.87 9.64 -24.36
CA GLY A 171 19.65 8.52 -23.45
C GLY A 171 19.63 8.91 -21.97
N ASN A 172 19.59 10.22 -21.62
CA ASN A 172 19.46 10.64 -20.24
C ASN A 172 18.02 10.48 -19.75
N ILE A 173 17.87 10.07 -18.50
CA ILE A 173 16.56 9.93 -17.86
C ILE A 173 15.86 11.28 -17.72
N ARG A 174 14.58 11.30 -18.04
CA ARG A 174 13.65 12.41 -17.88
C ARG A 174 12.42 11.94 -17.11
N PHE A 175 11.86 12.83 -16.32
CA PHE A 175 10.59 12.63 -15.63
C PHE A 175 9.61 13.64 -16.23
N GLU A 176 8.70 13.14 -17.07
CA GLU A 176 7.70 13.99 -17.73
C GLU A 176 6.45 14.10 -16.87
N LYS A 177 6.11 15.32 -16.46
CA LYS A 177 4.94 15.60 -15.62
C LYS A 177 3.68 15.70 -16.46
N HIS A 178 2.67 14.88 -16.18
CA HIS A 178 1.36 14.87 -16.80
C HIS A 178 0.30 15.34 -15.79
N ILE A 179 -0.31 16.48 -16.03
CA ILE A 179 -1.30 17.09 -15.11
C ILE A 179 -2.67 16.51 -15.41
N ILE A 180 -3.32 15.95 -14.38
CA ILE A 180 -4.70 15.50 -14.42
C ILE A 180 -5.63 16.61 -13.95
N SER A 181 -5.37 17.19 -12.78
CA SER A 181 -6.18 18.26 -12.21
C SER A 181 -5.35 19.20 -11.31
N GLN A 182 -5.57 20.50 -11.45
CA GLN A 182 -4.98 21.52 -10.56
C GLN A 182 -5.90 21.88 -9.37
N LYS A 183 -7.03 21.21 -9.26
CA LYS A 183 -7.93 21.34 -8.11
C LYS A 183 -7.27 20.77 -6.88
N LYS A 184 -7.32 21.51 -5.78
CA LYS A 184 -6.79 21.04 -4.50
C LYS A 184 -7.73 20.00 -3.90
N MET A 185 -7.15 18.86 -3.52
CA MET A 185 -7.84 17.71 -2.98
C MET A 185 -7.20 17.22 -1.69
N ASN A 186 -7.90 16.38 -0.96
CA ASN A 186 -7.33 15.64 0.17
C ASN A 186 -6.22 14.70 -0.31
N PHE A 187 -5.26 14.38 0.58
CA PHE A 187 -4.20 13.42 0.30
C PHE A 187 -4.76 12.00 0.30
N GLY A 188 -4.08 11.13 -0.42
CA GLY A 188 -4.48 9.77 -0.70
C GLY A 188 -4.59 9.55 -2.20
N GLY A 189 -4.29 8.34 -2.67
CA GLY A 189 -4.30 8.02 -4.08
C GLY A 189 -4.46 6.53 -4.35
N GLY A 190 -5.00 6.24 -5.53
CA GLY A 190 -5.12 4.89 -6.07
C GLY A 190 -5.21 4.91 -7.59
N VAL A 191 -4.99 3.77 -8.20
CA VAL A 191 -5.07 3.58 -9.66
C VAL A 191 -5.79 2.27 -9.95
N GLY A 192 -6.74 2.30 -10.90
CA GLY A 192 -7.44 1.12 -11.38
C GLY A 192 -8.60 1.47 -12.30
N ASP A 193 -9.07 0.52 -13.08
CA ASP A 193 -10.15 0.69 -14.03
C ASP A 193 -11.52 0.70 -13.32
N ILE A 194 -12.06 1.89 -13.08
CA ILE A 194 -13.32 2.07 -12.34
C ILE A 194 -14.55 1.84 -13.23
N ASN A 195 -14.47 2.27 -14.48
CA ASN A 195 -15.63 2.21 -15.37
C ASN A 195 -15.71 0.93 -16.21
N ALA A 196 -14.70 0.05 -16.12
CA ALA A 196 -14.54 -1.19 -16.88
C ALA A 196 -14.35 -0.95 -18.38
N ASP A 197 -13.61 0.10 -18.74
CA ASP A 197 -13.28 0.42 -20.14
C ASP A 197 -11.87 -0.06 -20.58
N GLY A 198 -11.14 -0.70 -19.66
CA GLY A 198 -9.82 -1.27 -19.88
C GLY A 198 -8.68 -0.27 -19.71
N ARG A 199 -8.92 0.94 -19.23
CA ARG A 199 -7.90 1.95 -18.95
C ARG A 199 -7.81 2.21 -17.44
N PRO A 200 -6.59 2.35 -16.90
CA PRO A 200 -6.44 2.70 -15.49
C PRO A 200 -6.88 4.14 -15.22
N ASP A 201 -7.81 4.32 -14.29
CA ASP A 201 -8.25 5.61 -13.77
C ASP A 201 -7.43 6.00 -12.55
N VAL A 202 -7.37 7.30 -12.23
CA VAL A 202 -6.72 7.80 -11.01
C VAL A 202 -7.76 8.20 -9.99
N ILE A 203 -7.63 7.70 -8.78
CA ILE A 203 -8.58 7.89 -7.68
C ILE A 203 -7.94 8.78 -6.62
N ARG A 204 -8.70 9.78 -6.15
CA ARG A 204 -8.39 10.66 -5.02
C ARG A 204 -9.55 10.60 -4.01
N PRO A 205 -9.36 11.06 -2.76
CA PRO A 205 -10.45 11.03 -1.78
C PRO A 205 -11.70 11.81 -2.20
N ASP A 206 -11.55 12.84 -3.03
CA ASP A 206 -12.63 13.75 -3.44
C ASP A 206 -13.19 13.47 -4.83
N ALA A 207 -12.49 12.71 -5.65
CA ALA A 207 -12.89 12.40 -7.02
C ALA A 207 -12.13 11.19 -7.58
N TRP A 208 -12.71 10.50 -8.55
CA TRP A 208 -11.92 9.69 -9.47
C TRP A 208 -11.88 10.37 -10.84
N PHE A 209 -10.80 10.13 -11.57
CA PHE A 209 -10.54 10.73 -12.87
C PHE A 209 -10.51 9.63 -13.90
N GLU A 210 -11.51 9.65 -14.79
CA GLU A 210 -11.59 8.73 -15.93
C GLU A 210 -10.50 9.04 -16.94
N ALA A 211 -9.73 8.02 -17.29
CA ALA A 211 -8.61 8.14 -18.19
C ALA A 211 -9.04 8.35 -19.63
N PRO A 212 -8.45 9.31 -20.36
CA PRO A 212 -8.62 9.42 -21.81
C PRO A 212 -7.92 8.28 -22.56
N ALA A 213 -8.16 8.16 -23.86
CA ALA A 213 -7.50 7.16 -24.70
C ALA A 213 -5.97 7.28 -24.74
N ASP A 214 -5.43 8.48 -24.56
CA ASP A 214 -4.00 8.74 -24.34
C ASP A 214 -3.85 9.56 -23.06
N PRO A 215 -3.45 8.94 -21.94
CA PRO A 215 -3.37 9.61 -20.64
C PRO A 215 -2.33 10.74 -20.56
N ARG A 216 -1.41 10.77 -21.54
CA ARG A 216 -0.37 11.82 -21.64
C ARG A 216 -0.89 13.14 -22.22
N LYS A 217 -1.95 13.09 -23.05
CA LYS A 217 -2.40 14.23 -23.85
C LYS A 217 -3.90 14.49 -23.78
N GLY A 218 -4.68 13.52 -23.35
CA GLY A 218 -6.12 13.61 -23.29
C GLY A 218 -6.62 14.45 -22.10
N GLN A 219 -7.89 14.80 -22.15
CA GLN A 219 -8.56 15.41 -21.01
C GLN A 219 -9.15 14.33 -20.12
N TRP A 220 -8.72 14.28 -18.88
CA TRP A 220 -9.30 13.43 -17.84
C TRP A 220 -10.66 13.96 -17.42
N ILE A 221 -11.61 13.07 -17.16
CA ILE A 221 -12.98 13.46 -16.75
C ILE A 221 -13.09 13.26 -15.23
N GLU A 222 -13.39 14.34 -14.50
CA GLU A 222 -13.56 14.31 -13.05
C GLU A 222 -14.97 13.81 -12.68
N HIS A 223 -15.03 12.78 -11.83
CA HIS A 223 -16.24 12.24 -11.23
C HIS A 223 -16.15 12.40 -9.71
N PRO A 224 -16.99 13.24 -9.08
CA PRO A 224 -16.93 13.45 -7.63
C PRO A 224 -17.27 12.19 -6.85
N ILE A 225 -16.47 11.91 -5.81
CA ILE A 225 -16.72 10.89 -4.80
C ILE A 225 -16.38 11.45 -3.42
N ALA A 226 -16.61 10.70 -2.36
CA ALA A 226 -16.21 11.09 -1.01
C ALA A 226 -15.72 9.86 -0.23
N LEU A 227 -14.41 9.84 0.07
CA LEU A 227 -13.73 8.73 0.76
C LEU A 227 -13.10 9.21 2.07
N GLY A 228 -12.97 8.32 3.04
CA GLY A 228 -12.21 8.52 4.27
C GLY A 228 -12.86 9.41 5.34
N GLY A 229 -13.92 10.13 5.02
CA GLY A 229 -14.56 11.03 5.98
C GLY A 229 -15.31 10.32 7.10
N PRO A 230 -15.54 10.99 8.25
CA PRO A 230 -16.22 10.40 9.41
C PRO A 230 -17.69 10.03 9.12
N GLU A 231 -18.35 10.79 8.25
CA GLU A 231 -19.72 10.56 7.82
C GLU A 231 -19.78 10.22 6.33
N GLU A 232 -20.81 9.49 5.91
CA GLU A 232 -21.04 9.21 4.50
C GLU A 232 -21.23 10.49 3.71
N GLY A 233 -20.58 10.58 2.54
CA GLY A 233 -20.60 11.77 1.71
C GLY A 233 -19.60 12.87 2.10
N GLN A 234 -18.78 12.62 3.12
CA GLN A 234 -17.64 13.47 3.46
C GLN A 234 -16.33 12.82 3.02
N SER A 235 -15.40 13.63 2.53
CA SER A 235 -14.05 13.19 2.22
C SER A 235 -13.04 13.76 3.22
N GLU A 236 -12.03 12.96 3.54
CA GLU A 236 -10.84 13.36 4.32
C GLU A 236 -9.58 12.73 3.69
N HIS A 237 -8.42 13.04 4.27
CA HIS A 237 -7.17 12.37 3.92
C HIS A 237 -7.30 10.86 4.16
N THR A 238 -6.93 10.08 3.14
CA THR A 238 -6.88 8.62 3.20
C THR A 238 -5.43 8.16 3.17
N ALA A 239 -5.21 6.88 3.42
CA ALA A 239 -4.01 6.17 3.00
C ALA A 239 -4.08 5.87 1.49
N GLN A 240 -3.35 4.83 1.04
CA GLN A 240 -3.54 4.27 -0.30
C GLN A 240 -5.02 3.91 -0.51
N ILE A 241 -5.54 4.20 -1.69
CA ILE A 241 -6.88 3.78 -2.10
C ILE A 241 -6.72 2.54 -2.96
N LEU A 242 -7.19 1.40 -2.44
CA LEU A 242 -7.07 0.12 -3.12
C LEU A 242 -8.27 -0.09 -4.05
N VAL A 243 -8.01 -0.62 -5.25
CA VAL A 243 -9.04 -0.90 -6.26
C VAL A 243 -9.10 -2.41 -6.45
N HIS A 244 -10.26 -3.02 -6.16
CA HIS A 244 -10.46 -4.46 -6.26
C HIS A 244 -11.95 -4.79 -6.33
N ASP A 245 -12.34 -5.81 -7.10
CA ASP A 245 -13.71 -6.35 -7.12
C ASP A 245 -13.91 -7.24 -5.88
N VAL A 246 -14.33 -6.62 -4.77
CA VAL A 246 -14.45 -7.27 -3.45
C VAL A 246 -15.57 -8.30 -3.42
N ASN A 247 -16.69 -8.02 -4.06
CA ASN A 247 -17.89 -8.87 -4.01
C ASN A 247 -18.00 -9.84 -5.20
N SER A 248 -17.02 -9.83 -6.11
CA SER A 248 -16.96 -10.66 -7.32
C SER A 248 -18.18 -10.43 -8.26
N ASP A 249 -18.65 -9.18 -8.36
CA ASP A 249 -19.76 -8.81 -9.25
C ASP A 249 -19.28 -8.30 -10.63
N GLY A 250 -17.96 -8.20 -10.83
CA GLY A 250 -17.32 -7.74 -12.05
C GLY A 250 -17.13 -6.23 -12.11
N LEU A 251 -17.37 -5.50 -11.01
CA LEU A 251 -17.12 -4.08 -10.88
C LEU A 251 -16.00 -3.84 -9.85
N ASN A 252 -15.09 -2.95 -10.14
CA ASN A 252 -14.05 -2.60 -9.19
C ASN A 252 -14.60 -1.70 -8.09
N ASP A 253 -14.45 -2.15 -6.86
CA ASP A 253 -14.73 -1.43 -5.63
C ASP A 253 -13.50 -0.65 -5.15
N LEU A 254 -13.68 0.15 -4.09
CA LEU A 254 -12.59 0.85 -3.43
C LEU A 254 -12.48 0.42 -1.96
N ILE A 255 -11.24 0.31 -1.47
CA ILE A 255 -10.99 0.20 -0.03
C ILE A 255 -10.14 1.42 0.37
N ALA A 256 -10.57 2.15 1.38
CA ALA A 256 -9.88 3.31 1.89
C ALA A 256 -10.09 3.46 3.39
N SER A 257 -9.14 4.12 4.06
CA SER A 257 -9.21 4.42 5.48
C SER A 257 -9.33 5.91 5.73
N SER A 258 -9.71 6.29 6.94
CA SER A 258 -9.48 7.63 7.46
C SER A 258 -8.07 7.69 8.05
N ALA A 259 -7.12 8.30 7.33
CA ALA A 259 -5.70 8.25 7.69
C ALA A 259 -5.38 8.84 9.07
N HIS A 260 -6.15 9.84 9.52
CA HIS A 260 -5.91 10.58 10.77
C HIS A 260 -7.00 10.40 11.83
N ARG A 261 -7.96 9.49 11.60
CA ARG A 261 -9.08 9.21 12.50
C ARG A 261 -9.36 7.71 12.57
N TYR A 262 -10.55 7.39 13.06
CA TYR A 262 -11.09 6.04 13.09
C TYR A 262 -11.81 5.74 11.77
N GLY A 263 -11.63 4.52 11.23
CA GLY A 263 -12.42 3.97 10.14
C GLY A 263 -11.58 3.44 8.99
N ILE A 264 -11.90 2.21 8.63
CA ILE A 264 -11.50 1.53 7.42
C ILE A 264 -12.78 1.12 6.73
N TYR A 265 -12.89 1.38 5.44
CA TYR A 265 -14.13 1.25 4.71
C TYR A 265 -13.92 0.53 3.38
N TRP A 266 -14.88 -0.30 3.02
CA TRP A 266 -15.12 -0.78 1.66
C TRP A 266 -16.21 0.08 1.03
N TYR A 267 -15.98 0.57 -0.16
CA TYR A 267 -16.91 1.35 -0.98
C TYR A 267 -17.32 0.48 -2.17
N GLU A 268 -18.46 -0.21 -2.01
CA GLU A 268 -19.06 -1.07 -3.05
C GLU A 268 -19.48 -0.21 -4.24
N GLN A 269 -18.98 -0.53 -5.43
CA GLN A 269 -19.42 0.12 -6.65
C GLN A 269 -20.84 -0.38 -7.00
N VAL A 270 -21.75 0.54 -7.22
CA VAL A 270 -23.12 0.24 -7.68
C VAL A 270 -23.44 1.06 -8.92
N ARG A 271 -24.14 0.44 -9.88
CA ARG A 271 -24.57 1.12 -11.10
C ARG A 271 -26.07 1.39 -11.07
N ASP A 272 -26.45 2.66 -11.14
CA ASP A 272 -27.84 3.11 -11.18
C ASP A 272 -28.08 3.90 -12.47
N GLY A 273 -28.84 3.31 -13.40
CA GLY A 273 -29.13 3.93 -14.69
C GLY A 273 -27.90 4.25 -15.56
N GLY A 274 -26.76 3.57 -15.31
CA GLY A 274 -25.48 3.79 -15.97
C GLY A 274 -24.54 4.75 -15.22
N GLU A 275 -24.99 5.38 -14.15
CA GLU A 275 -24.17 6.21 -13.25
C GLU A 275 -23.42 5.32 -12.25
N ILE A 276 -22.12 5.57 -12.07
CA ILE A 276 -21.28 4.90 -11.07
C ILE A 276 -21.44 5.62 -9.74
N ARG A 277 -21.79 4.86 -8.70
CA ARG A 277 -21.88 5.33 -7.31
C ARG A 277 -21.17 4.36 -6.40
N PHE A 278 -20.81 4.82 -5.20
CA PHE A 278 -20.16 4.00 -4.19
C PHE A 278 -21.01 3.99 -2.91
N ARG A 279 -21.31 2.77 -2.43
CA ARG A 279 -21.98 2.55 -1.15
C ARG A 279 -20.93 2.20 -0.11
N ARG A 280 -20.89 2.96 0.98
CA ARG A 280 -19.91 2.76 2.04
C ARG A 280 -20.30 1.62 2.98
N HIS A 281 -19.39 0.69 3.23
CA HIS A 281 -19.47 -0.35 4.23
C HIS A 281 -18.30 -0.19 5.23
N LEU A 282 -18.59 -0.32 6.53
CA LEU A 282 -17.58 -0.25 7.57
C LEU A 282 -16.86 -1.60 7.67
N ILE A 283 -15.53 -1.59 7.57
CA ILE A 283 -14.67 -2.74 7.89
C ILE A 283 -14.31 -2.70 9.37
N ASP A 284 -13.67 -1.62 9.85
CA ASP A 284 -13.32 -1.44 11.26
C ASP A 284 -13.25 0.05 11.64
N ASN A 285 -13.69 0.38 12.85
CA ASN A 285 -13.54 1.70 13.46
C ASN A 285 -13.12 1.62 14.94
N THR A 286 -12.54 0.50 15.34
CA THR A 286 -12.15 0.26 16.76
C THR A 286 -10.79 0.84 17.11
N TRP A 287 -10.02 1.30 16.14
CA TRP A 287 -8.71 1.94 16.28
C TRP A 287 -8.53 3.02 15.20
N SER A 288 -7.55 3.88 15.35
CA SER A 288 -7.36 5.07 14.52
C SER A 288 -6.04 5.05 13.77
N GLN A 289 -5.94 5.91 12.73
CA GLN A 289 -4.72 6.17 11.98
C GLN A 289 -4.21 4.96 11.19
N ALA A 290 -5.12 4.28 10.50
CA ALA A 290 -4.80 3.31 9.47
C ALA A 290 -4.22 4.05 8.24
N HIS A 291 -2.91 4.33 8.27
CA HIS A 291 -2.25 5.17 7.27
C HIS A 291 -1.52 4.36 6.19
N SER A 292 -1.69 3.05 6.19
CA SER A 292 -1.15 2.14 5.18
C SER A 292 -2.10 0.97 4.99
N LEU A 293 -2.36 0.62 3.75
CA LEU A 293 -3.25 -0.47 3.35
C LEU A 293 -2.59 -1.30 2.25
N THR A 294 -2.63 -2.62 2.36
CA THR A 294 -2.17 -3.54 1.31
C THR A 294 -3.12 -4.71 1.20
N LEU A 295 -3.49 -5.10 -0.02
CA LEU A 295 -4.20 -6.34 -0.31
C LEU A 295 -3.21 -7.44 -0.69
N ALA A 296 -3.35 -8.60 -0.07
CA ALA A 296 -2.54 -9.78 -0.36
C ALA A 296 -3.28 -11.05 0.07
N ASP A 297 -3.09 -12.14 -0.63
CA ASP A 297 -3.55 -13.48 -0.24
C ASP A 297 -2.58 -14.00 0.84
N LEU A 298 -2.85 -13.66 2.12
CA LEU A 298 -1.91 -13.87 3.21
C LEU A 298 -1.95 -15.31 3.76
N ASP A 299 -3.12 -15.96 3.68
CA ASP A 299 -3.33 -17.31 4.17
C ASP A 299 -3.33 -18.37 3.06
N GLY A 300 -3.19 -17.95 1.81
CA GLY A 300 -3.07 -18.83 0.65
C GLY A 300 -4.39 -19.48 0.22
N ASP A 301 -5.54 -18.88 0.57
CA ASP A 301 -6.86 -19.40 0.23
C ASP A 301 -7.36 -18.93 -1.16
N GLY A 302 -6.71 -17.95 -1.75
CA GLY A 302 -6.96 -17.38 -3.07
C GLY A 302 -7.80 -16.12 -3.06
N ASP A 303 -8.32 -15.68 -1.93
CA ASP A 303 -8.98 -14.39 -1.74
C ASP A 303 -7.94 -13.34 -1.26
N LEU A 304 -8.18 -12.04 -1.45
CA LEU A 304 -7.25 -11.00 -1.01
C LEU A 304 -7.64 -10.46 0.37
N ASP A 305 -6.74 -10.58 1.31
CA ASP A 305 -6.84 -10.04 2.66
C ASP A 305 -6.34 -8.61 2.73
N LEU A 306 -6.80 -7.87 3.74
CA LEU A 306 -6.35 -6.52 3.99
C LEU A 306 -5.34 -6.49 5.14
N VAL A 307 -4.10 -6.08 4.85
CA VAL A 307 -3.03 -5.88 5.84
C VAL A 307 -2.87 -4.40 6.13
N THR A 308 -2.79 -4.03 7.42
CA THR A 308 -2.69 -2.64 7.86
C THR A 308 -2.13 -2.52 9.27
N GLY A 309 -1.87 -1.31 9.73
CA GLY A 309 -1.43 -1.05 11.09
C GLY A 309 -1.57 0.41 11.50
N LYS A 310 -1.51 0.64 12.81
CA LYS A 310 -1.65 1.97 13.40
C LYS A 310 -0.36 2.78 13.22
N ARG A 311 -0.47 3.96 12.60
CA ARG A 311 0.63 4.95 12.52
C ARG A 311 0.88 5.57 13.90
N PHE A 312 2.15 5.78 14.26
CA PHE A 312 2.56 6.33 15.55
C PHE A 312 2.86 7.83 15.45
N MET A 313 2.20 8.62 16.30
CA MET A 313 2.46 10.06 16.47
C MET A 313 2.41 10.85 15.14
N ALA A 314 1.36 10.62 14.33
CA ALA A 314 1.20 11.20 13.02
C ALA A 314 1.30 12.74 13.04
N HIS A 315 0.48 13.43 13.77
CA HIS A 315 0.53 14.88 13.94
C HIS A 315 1.05 15.30 15.33
N ASN A 316 2.10 14.60 15.80
CA ASN A 316 2.75 14.89 17.09
C ASN A 316 1.80 14.81 18.29
N GLY A 317 0.80 13.94 18.23
CA GLY A 317 -0.13 13.67 19.33
C GLY A 317 -1.39 14.53 19.31
N THR A 318 -1.81 15.04 18.16
CA THR A 318 -3.02 15.87 18.04
C THR A 318 -4.21 15.16 17.42
N ASP A 319 -4.02 14.01 16.82
CA ASP A 319 -5.08 13.25 16.17
C ASP A 319 -5.90 12.42 17.17
N PRO A 320 -7.18 12.14 16.86
CA PRO A 320 -8.00 11.23 17.67
C PRO A 320 -7.36 9.85 17.81
N GLY A 321 -7.28 9.34 19.05
CA GLY A 321 -6.69 8.03 19.34
C GLY A 321 -5.17 7.96 19.19
N GLU A 322 -4.46 9.09 19.12
CA GLU A 322 -3.00 9.15 18.95
C GLU A 322 -2.22 8.33 19.97
N PHE A 323 -2.70 8.34 21.22
CA PHE A 323 -2.07 7.64 22.34
C PHE A 323 -2.63 6.25 22.61
N ASP A 324 -3.54 5.78 21.77
CA ASP A 324 -4.03 4.40 21.86
C ASP A 324 -2.92 3.42 21.50
N PRO A 325 -2.95 2.19 22.05
CA PRO A 325 -1.93 1.17 21.76
C PRO A 325 -1.68 0.95 20.26
N LEU A 326 -0.42 0.77 19.90
CA LEU A 326 -0.03 0.43 18.53
C LEU A 326 -0.39 -1.02 18.22
N GLY A 327 -0.63 -1.29 16.93
CA GLY A 327 -0.88 -2.63 16.45
C GLY A 327 -0.66 -2.76 14.94
N VAL A 328 -0.42 -3.99 14.53
CA VAL A 328 -0.44 -4.43 13.14
C VAL A 328 -1.50 -5.53 13.04
N TYR A 329 -2.32 -5.44 12.03
CA TYR A 329 -3.51 -6.27 11.87
C TYR A 329 -3.59 -6.78 10.44
N TRP A 330 -4.23 -7.92 10.28
CA TRP A 330 -4.76 -8.34 8.99
C TRP A 330 -6.24 -8.67 9.14
N TYR A 331 -6.97 -8.49 8.06
CA TYR A 331 -8.40 -8.78 8.00
C TYR A 331 -8.56 -9.87 6.95
N GLU A 332 -8.79 -11.10 7.41
CA GLU A 332 -9.13 -12.25 6.59
C GLU A 332 -10.44 -11.96 5.86
N PHE A 333 -10.41 -12.13 4.56
CA PHE A 333 -11.58 -11.88 3.73
C PHE A 333 -12.35 -13.17 3.49
N GLU A 334 -13.63 -13.19 3.85
CA GLU A 334 -14.56 -14.24 3.51
C GLU A 334 -15.61 -13.71 2.50
N GLY A 335 -15.46 -14.06 1.22
CA GLY A 335 -16.33 -13.56 0.14
C GLY A 335 -17.74 -14.16 0.13
N LYS A 336 -17.99 -15.28 0.80
CA LYS A 336 -19.29 -16.02 0.73
C LYS A 336 -19.83 -16.35 2.10
N PRO A 337 -21.16 -16.24 2.34
CA PRO A 337 -22.22 -15.84 1.40
C PRO A 337 -22.32 -14.35 1.12
N GLN A 338 -21.59 -13.52 1.88
CA GLN A 338 -21.48 -12.07 1.70
C GLN A 338 -20.08 -11.63 2.14
N PRO A 339 -19.49 -10.58 1.53
CA PRO A 339 -18.21 -10.04 1.93
C PRO A 339 -18.15 -9.77 3.43
N THR A 340 -17.16 -10.36 4.10
CA THR A 340 -16.94 -10.24 5.55
C THR A 340 -15.43 -10.10 5.79
N TRP A 341 -15.06 -9.26 6.74
CA TRP A 341 -13.68 -9.04 7.13
C TRP A 341 -13.47 -9.47 8.58
N ILE A 342 -12.67 -10.51 8.81
CA ILE A 342 -12.37 -11.04 10.15
C ILE A 342 -11.04 -10.47 10.61
N LYS A 343 -11.07 -9.66 11.67
CA LYS A 343 -9.87 -9.01 12.20
C LYS A 343 -8.99 -10.00 12.98
N HIS A 344 -7.74 -10.09 12.59
CA HIS A 344 -6.68 -10.80 13.29
C HIS A 344 -5.60 -9.82 13.76
N VAL A 345 -5.02 -10.12 14.92
CA VAL A 345 -3.98 -9.31 15.53
C VAL A 345 -2.63 -9.95 15.34
N ILE A 346 -1.74 -9.33 14.57
CA ILE A 346 -0.36 -9.78 14.41
C ILE A 346 0.47 -9.37 15.63
N VAL A 347 0.39 -8.08 16.00
CA VAL A 347 1.00 -7.53 17.21
C VAL A 347 0.12 -6.42 17.78
N PHE A 348 0.03 -6.33 19.11
CA PHE A 348 -0.72 -5.30 19.81
C PHE A 348 -0.02 -4.90 21.10
N ASP A 349 0.03 -3.58 21.38
CA ASP A 349 0.58 -2.99 22.60
C ASP A 349 2.04 -3.40 22.93
N LYS A 350 2.85 -3.55 21.85
CA LYS A 350 4.29 -3.83 21.97
C LYS A 350 5.17 -2.68 21.46
N GLY A 351 4.57 -1.49 21.27
CA GLY A 351 5.27 -0.34 20.73
C GLY A 351 5.62 -0.49 19.23
N ILE A 352 4.91 -1.33 18.50
CA ILE A 352 5.09 -1.59 17.08
C ILE A 352 3.75 -1.35 16.38
N GLY A 353 3.78 -0.58 15.31
CA GLY A 353 2.66 -0.31 14.43
C GLY A 353 3.14 -0.25 12.99
N ALA A 354 2.42 0.43 12.12
CA ALA A 354 2.84 0.70 10.75
C ALA A 354 3.22 2.17 10.55
N GLY A 355 3.71 2.49 9.38
CA GLY A 355 4.01 3.85 8.93
C GLY A 355 3.07 4.28 7.81
N LEU A 356 3.63 4.83 6.72
CA LEU A 356 2.90 5.32 5.55
C LEU A 356 2.71 4.25 4.47
N ASN A 357 3.40 3.13 4.58
CA ASN A 357 3.21 1.95 3.74
C ASN A 357 3.50 0.67 4.52
N ILE A 358 3.03 -0.45 3.99
CA ILE A 358 3.17 -1.78 4.58
C ILE A 358 3.40 -2.80 3.47
N PRO A 359 4.66 -3.06 3.06
CA PRO A 359 5.00 -4.08 2.10
C PRO A 359 4.62 -5.48 2.58
N VAL A 360 4.01 -6.27 1.69
CA VAL A 360 3.72 -7.68 1.89
C VAL A 360 4.37 -8.45 0.75
N VAL A 361 5.32 -9.34 1.07
CA VAL A 361 6.18 -10.03 0.11
C VAL A 361 6.75 -11.30 0.74
N ASP A 362 7.06 -12.31 -0.05
CA ASP A 362 7.86 -13.46 0.38
C ASP A 362 9.32 -12.97 0.59
N LEU A 363 9.64 -12.58 1.84
CA LEU A 363 10.89 -11.90 2.16
C LEU A 363 12.06 -12.86 2.31
N ASP A 364 11.82 -14.07 2.80
CA ASP A 364 12.85 -15.08 3.04
C ASP A 364 12.92 -16.18 1.97
N GLY A 365 11.98 -16.17 1.02
CA GLY A 365 11.97 -17.07 -0.13
C GLY A 365 11.39 -18.45 0.20
N ASP A 366 10.58 -18.58 1.27
CA ASP A 366 9.97 -19.86 1.67
C ASP A 366 8.60 -20.11 0.99
N GLY A 367 8.05 -19.10 0.34
CA GLY A 367 6.84 -19.11 -0.48
C GLY A 367 5.59 -18.65 0.24
N ASP A 368 5.68 -18.21 1.49
CA ASP A 368 4.63 -17.51 2.24
C ASP A 368 4.80 -15.99 2.10
N LEU A 369 3.73 -15.22 2.25
CA LEU A 369 3.83 -13.77 2.24
C LEU A 369 4.09 -13.22 3.64
N ASP A 370 5.17 -12.46 3.78
CA ASP A 370 5.60 -11.79 4.99
C ASP A 370 5.20 -10.32 5.01
N ILE A 371 5.21 -9.70 6.19
CA ILE A 371 4.82 -8.31 6.37
C ILE A 371 6.00 -7.51 6.89
N VAL A 372 6.36 -6.42 6.20
CA VAL A 372 7.41 -5.48 6.66
C VAL A 372 6.78 -4.19 7.14
N VAL A 373 7.16 -3.76 8.34
CA VAL A 373 6.67 -2.52 8.95
C VAL A 373 7.81 -1.64 9.46
N THR A 374 7.60 -0.34 9.40
CA THR A 374 8.47 0.65 10.03
C THR A 374 7.63 1.79 10.61
N GLY A 375 8.23 2.71 11.36
CA GLY A 375 7.54 3.84 11.93
C GLY A 375 8.42 4.67 12.86
N LYS A 376 7.91 5.78 13.36
CA LYS A 376 8.61 6.64 14.34
C LYS A 376 8.96 5.92 15.65
N TRP A 377 8.40 4.76 15.91
CA TRP A 377 8.77 3.88 17.02
C TRP A 377 10.14 3.19 16.81
N GLY A 378 10.65 3.15 15.58
CA GLY A 378 11.95 2.57 15.20
C GLY A 378 11.79 1.18 14.57
N GLY A 379 12.25 1.06 13.32
CA GLY A 379 12.18 -0.15 12.49
C GLY A 379 13.35 -0.19 11.50
N PRO A 380 13.28 -0.99 10.44
CA PRO A 380 12.18 -1.90 10.13
C PRO A 380 12.13 -3.15 11.00
N VAL A 381 10.95 -3.75 11.02
CA VAL A 381 10.63 -5.07 11.59
C VAL A 381 9.88 -5.84 10.52
N TRP A 382 10.10 -7.15 10.44
CA TRP A 382 9.27 -8.02 9.63
C TRP A 382 8.63 -9.12 10.46
N PHE A 383 7.45 -9.52 10.01
CA PHE A 383 6.68 -10.60 10.57
C PHE A 383 6.71 -11.74 9.57
N GLU A 384 7.53 -12.75 9.88
CA GLU A 384 7.66 -13.99 9.12
C GLU A 384 6.38 -14.79 9.29
N ASN A 385 5.65 -15.01 8.21
CA ASN A 385 4.49 -15.89 8.19
C ASN A 385 4.93 -17.35 8.38
N LYS A 386 4.10 -18.14 9.00
CA LYS A 386 4.34 -19.58 9.26
C LYS A 386 3.20 -20.44 8.73
N LEU A 387 2.72 -20.08 7.53
CA LEU A 387 1.63 -20.81 6.89
C LEU A 387 2.04 -22.26 6.54
N LYS A 388 3.32 -22.52 6.28
CA LYS A 388 3.88 -23.85 5.95
C LYS A 388 4.60 -24.50 7.09
#